data_d55c8032dabcf9f9d218f39c3ec384cf
#
_entry.id   d55c8032dabcf9f9d218f39c3ec384cf
#
_cell.length_a   1.000
_cell.length_b   1.000
_cell.length_c   1.000
_cell.angle_alpha   90.00
_cell.angle_beta   90.00
_cell.angle_gamma   90.00
#
_symmetry.space_group_name_H-M   'P 1'
#
loop_
_entity.id
_entity.type
_entity.pdbx_description
1 polymer ?
#
loop_
_entity_poly.entity_id
_entity_poly.type
_entity_poly.pdbx_seq_one_letter_code
_entity_poly.pdbx_strand_id
1 'polypeptide(L)'
;MPRLTWCAVVLVAGCAAIACKDDGEQTLPPSPPPTAAQNPCPASSAASAVIGDAASPSRSKNSGRVVHGDPRGMLGDVLWRHRAGASLRTASAGVTSRATEDVGEIAVIQDEGDVVTPANTFDLQLSGLRYTPRTGGGYDVSRTDASFRAALGDAVTLGDDDSVSRNVPFTFNFYGRPQTLAWVNSDGNITFGVRDTAITSRDISRLLTGAPRVAVFFGDLDPSAGGRVFVRSAADAFTATWCGVRVFDSPRQVTVQASFFPDGTIEMKYAGAPALTAVDGIAAVSPGSTDTFLPVDLSTSATRTISGGAGAIGEQFSLRPDLDLVALSRKFYRTHADRYDQLVVWTDEVMTPEDTFSFEVTVANDIAGIGLDRFDASGEFGSNDLSSLVQMDAISKFPDDPATKFLGENNTLSVIGQEVGHRWLAFLHFSDHNRQNSEALLGRDLAHWSFFFNSDASVMEGNRIEDLGGGTFRTTAAVERYSLLDQYAMGLVRDIDVPSMFYVESPTGLPANTAADSAPRVGVTFSGTRRDLLINDVIEIMGARQPSSADSPRVFRQAFVFVVGRGRTAAPAAVAKIDRIRRAWEPFFLRAVDNRARVETRLNPGT
;
A
#
# COMPACT_ATOMS: atom_id res chain seq x y z
N MET A 1 -17.20 -70.43 19.05
CA MET A 1 -17.73 -71.34 20.10
C MET A 1 -16.65 -71.58 21.14
N PRO A 2 -16.88 -71.68 22.43
CA PRO A 2 -17.96 -71.10 23.25
C PRO A 2 -17.43 -69.99 24.21
N ARG A 3 -18.15 -69.03 24.68
CA ARG A 3 -19.09 -68.93 25.85
C ARG A 3 -18.42 -69.32 27.20
N LEU A 4 -18.42 -68.60 28.24
CA LEU A 4 -19.40 -68.09 29.19
C LEU A 4 -18.64 -67.44 30.39
N THR A 5 -18.96 -66.31 30.90
CA THR A 5 -20.02 -65.86 31.82
C THR A 5 -19.67 -65.99 33.33
N TRP A 6 -19.86 -64.86 34.03
CA TRP A 6 -20.29 -64.68 35.42
C TRP A 6 -19.38 -65.04 36.60
N CYS A 7 -19.12 -64.17 37.57
CA CYS A 7 -20.03 -63.91 38.70
C CYS A 7 -19.53 -62.74 39.53
N ALA A 8 -20.45 -61.93 39.96
CA ALA A 8 -20.30 -60.94 41.03
C ALA A 8 -20.44 -61.67 42.38
N VAL A 9 -19.66 -61.26 43.39
CA VAL A 9 -20.01 -61.44 44.83
C VAL A 9 -19.60 -60.19 45.61
N VAL A 10 -20.57 -59.59 46.19
CA VAL A 10 -20.49 -58.56 47.24
C VAL A 10 -20.25 -59.29 48.60
N LEU A 11 -19.33 -58.78 49.40
CA LEU A 11 -19.43 -58.93 50.85
C LEU A 11 -18.72 -57.83 51.66
N VAL A 12 -19.40 -57.35 52.67
CA VAL A 12 -19.19 -56.19 53.51
C VAL A 12 -18.32 -56.54 54.71
N ALA A 13 -17.67 -55.54 55.26
CA ALA A 13 -17.27 -55.27 56.61
C ALA A 13 -15.84 -55.56 57.09
N GLY A 14 -15.26 -54.51 57.64
CA GLY A 14 -14.14 -54.61 58.57
C GLY A 14 -13.27 -53.37 58.64
N CYS A 15 -13.58 -52.43 59.52
CA CYS A 15 -12.74 -51.29 59.89
C CYS A 15 -11.38 -51.71 60.42
N ALA A 16 -10.30 -51.17 59.88
CA ALA A 16 -9.06 -50.96 60.65
C ALA A 16 -8.41 -49.68 60.10
N ALA A 17 -8.38 -48.65 60.93
CA ALA A 17 -7.68 -47.41 60.65
C ALA A 17 -6.16 -47.64 60.68
N ILE A 18 -5.50 -47.47 59.53
CA ILE A 18 -4.06 -47.26 59.48
C ILE A 18 -3.86 -45.86 58.94
N ALA A 19 -3.33 -44.98 59.77
CA ALA A 19 -2.93 -43.63 59.38
C ALA A 19 -1.73 -43.74 58.46
N CYS A 20 -1.94 -43.50 57.17
CA CYS A 20 -0.86 -43.15 56.22
C CYS A 20 -0.63 -41.63 56.32
N LYS A 21 0.59 -41.27 56.67
CA LYS A 21 1.06 -39.90 56.58
C LYS A 21 0.89 -39.42 55.12
N ASP A 22 0.16 -38.34 54.96
CA ASP A 22 0.15 -37.53 53.74
C ASP A 22 1.55 -36.92 53.56
N ASP A 23 2.33 -37.45 52.64
CA ASP A 23 3.46 -36.72 52.08
C ASP A 23 2.86 -35.60 51.23
N GLY A 24 2.90 -34.39 51.80
CA GLY A 24 2.36 -33.20 51.18
C GLY A 24 2.97 -33.00 49.80
N GLU A 25 2.14 -33.22 48.78
CA GLU A 25 2.34 -32.70 47.44
C GLU A 25 2.40 -31.18 47.57
N GLN A 26 3.62 -30.62 47.54
CA GLN A 26 3.83 -29.19 47.44
C GLN A 26 3.31 -28.76 46.08
N THR A 27 2.07 -28.35 46.02
CA THR A 27 1.57 -27.54 44.93
C THR A 27 2.44 -26.28 44.87
N LEU A 28 3.31 -26.20 43.88
CA LEU A 28 4.02 -24.97 43.56
C LEU A 28 2.97 -23.85 43.48
N PRO A 29 3.20 -22.71 44.12
CA PRO A 29 2.30 -21.59 44.01
C PRO A 29 2.12 -21.28 42.51
N PRO A 30 0.89 -20.92 42.07
CA PRO A 30 0.67 -20.53 40.68
C PRO A 30 1.69 -19.45 40.31
N SER A 31 2.36 -19.63 39.19
CA SER A 31 3.29 -18.62 38.68
C SER A 31 2.60 -17.27 38.75
N PRO A 32 3.25 -16.22 39.31
CA PRO A 32 2.63 -14.90 39.35
C PRO A 32 2.21 -14.54 37.91
N PRO A 33 1.04 -13.90 37.74
CA PRO A 33 0.66 -13.40 36.41
C PRO A 33 1.81 -12.57 35.86
N PRO A 34 2.09 -12.62 34.54
CA PRO A 34 3.18 -11.88 33.95
C PRO A 34 3.08 -10.43 34.43
N THR A 35 4.12 -9.96 35.10
CA THR A 35 4.23 -8.59 35.59
C THR A 35 3.99 -7.70 34.38
N ALA A 36 3.01 -6.79 34.46
CA ALA A 36 2.73 -5.84 33.39
C ALA A 36 4.05 -5.26 32.93
N ALA A 37 4.36 -5.38 31.63
CA ALA A 37 5.61 -4.90 31.05
C ALA A 37 5.84 -3.47 31.54
N GLN A 38 6.93 -3.22 32.26
CA GLN A 38 7.22 -1.91 32.81
C GLN A 38 7.48 -0.98 31.62
N ASN A 39 6.52 -0.12 31.34
CA ASN A 39 6.62 0.93 30.35
C ASN A 39 7.41 2.09 30.99
N PRO A 40 8.63 2.41 30.51
CA PRO A 40 9.45 3.47 31.08
C PRO A 40 9.00 4.87 30.66
N CYS A 41 8.01 4.97 29.78
CA CYS A 41 7.53 6.24 29.28
C CYS A 41 6.94 7.09 30.41
N PRO A 42 7.25 8.40 30.47
CA PRO A 42 6.62 9.30 31.43
C PRO A 42 5.09 9.19 31.31
N ALA A 43 4.40 9.17 32.45
CA ALA A 43 2.94 9.28 32.42
C ALA A 43 2.59 10.52 31.59
N SER A 44 1.75 10.37 30.58
CA SER A 44 1.31 11.50 29.78
C SER A 44 0.65 12.51 30.71
N SER A 45 1.35 13.59 31.07
CA SER A 45 0.66 14.79 31.49
C SER A 45 -0.23 15.14 30.30
N ALA A 46 -1.54 15.12 30.52
CA ALA A 46 -2.48 15.60 29.51
C ALA A 46 -1.91 16.91 28.98
N ALA A 47 -1.46 16.91 27.73
CA ALA A 47 -0.98 18.10 27.10
C ALA A 47 -2.14 19.09 27.16
N SER A 48 -1.99 20.15 27.94
CA SER A 48 -2.90 21.28 27.89
C SER A 48 -2.96 21.66 26.44
N ALA A 49 -4.15 21.53 25.86
CA ALA A 49 -4.43 22.02 24.53
C ALA A 49 -4.16 23.53 24.56
N VAL A 50 -2.96 23.92 24.19
CA VAL A 50 -2.73 25.26 23.70
C VAL A 50 -3.34 25.25 22.32
N ILE A 51 -4.59 25.70 22.27
CA ILE A 51 -5.25 26.09 21.03
C ILE A 51 -4.46 27.31 20.53
N GLY A 52 -3.42 27.06 19.80
CA GLY A 52 -2.75 28.04 18.96
C GLY A 52 -3.23 27.78 17.54
N ASP A 53 -4.11 28.67 17.06
CA ASP A 53 -4.43 28.79 15.64
C ASP A 53 -3.15 29.11 14.85
N ALA A 54 -2.42 28.06 14.48
CA ALA A 54 -1.61 28.07 13.30
C ALA A 54 -2.24 27.00 12.40
N ALA A 55 -3.03 27.45 11.44
CA ALA A 55 -3.52 26.61 10.37
C ALA A 55 -2.32 25.96 9.69
N SER A 56 -2.00 24.74 10.11
CA SER A 56 -1.21 23.84 9.28
C SER A 56 -1.91 23.75 7.92
N PRO A 57 -1.18 23.83 6.79
CA PRO A 57 -1.80 23.65 5.50
C PRO A 57 -2.59 22.35 5.57
N SER A 58 -3.88 22.42 5.24
CA SER A 58 -4.74 21.26 5.23
C SER A 58 -4.13 20.25 4.27
N ARG A 59 -3.47 19.24 4.82
CA ARG A 59 -3.10 18.08 4.05
C ARG A 59 -4.37 17.55 3.42
N SER A 60 -4.29 17.22 2.15
CA SER A 60 -5.23 16.31 1.54
C SER A 60 -5.30 15.09 2.46
N LYS A 61 -6.49 14.77 2.97
CA LYS A 61 -6.72 13.61 3.85
C LYS A 61 -6.54 12.32 3.05
N ASN A 62 -5.32 12.04 2.64
CA ASN A 62 -4.98 10.76 2.07
C ASN A 62 -4.54 9.83 3.21
N SER A 63 -5.46 9.53 4.13
CA SER A 63 -5.34 8.38 5.03
C SER A 63 -5.66 7.07 4.31
N GLY A 64 -5.81 7.12 3.00
CA GLY A 64 -6.04 5.99 2.14
C GLY A 64 -4.74 5.44 1.59
N ARG A 65 -4.73 4.15 1.31
CA ARG A 65 -3.69 3.43 0.59
C ARG A 65 -3.22 4.26 -0.60
N VAL A 66 -1.94 4.67 -0.62
CA VAL A 66 -1.36 5.31 -1.79
C VAL A 66 -1.18 4.33 -2.88
N VAL A 67 -1.50 4.80 -3.95
CA VAL A 67 -1.96 3.98 -4.93
C VAL A 67 -1.16 4.09 -6.22
N HIS A 68 -0.20 4.95 -6.41
CA HIS A 68 0.42 5.10 -7.74
C HIS A 68 1.89 5.52 -7.76
N GLY A 69 2.61 5.48 -6.64
CA GLY A 69 3.98 5.99 -6.61
C GLY A 69 5.01 5.14 -7.36
N ASP A 70 5.02 3.83 -7.10
CA ASP A 70 5.96 2.87 -7.69
C ASP A 70 5.21 1.58 -8.05
N PRO A 71 4.99 1.29 -9.35
CA PRO A 71 4.27 0.09 -9.77
C PRO A 71 4.88 -1.22 -9.25
N ARG A 72 6.20 -1.32 -9.12
CA ARG A 72 6.84 -2.51 -8.53
C ARG A 72 6.56 -2.64 -7.04
N GLY A 73 6.54 -1.50 -6.34
CA GLY A 73 6.19 -1.45 -4.93
C GLY A 73 4.74 -1.85 -4.70
N MET A 74 3.82 -1.36 -5.53
CA MET A 74 2.40 -1.75 -5.48
C MET A 74 2.19 -3.23 -5.76
N LEU A 75 2.86 -3.77 -6.78
CA LEU A 75 2.88 -5.20 -7.05
C LEU A 75 3.40 -5.97 -5.83
N GLY A 76 4.47 -5.49 -5.21
CA GLY A 76 5.04 -6.06 -4.00
C GLY A 76 4.02 -6.09 -2.84
N ASP A 77 3.25 -5.02 -2.64
CA ASP A 77 2.17 -4.95 -1.64
C ASP A 77 1.07 -5.99 -1.90
N VAL A 78 0.62 -6.10 -3.15
CA VAL A 78 -0.40 -7.10 -3.54
C VAL A 78 0.10 -8.53 -3.32
N LEU A 79 1.33 -8.83 -3.71
CA LEU A 79 1.94 -10.15 -3.51
C LEU A 79 2.18 -10.45 -2.01
N TRP A 80 2.56 -9.44 -1.22
CA TRP A 80 2.69 -9.56 0.23
C TRP A 80 1.35 -9.97 0.86
N ARG A 81 0.29 -9.25 0.56
CA ARG A 81 -1.07 -9.51 1.08
C ARG A 81 -1.58 -10.87 0.66
N HIS A 82 -1.36 -11.27 -0.61
CA HIS A 82 -1.71 -12.60 -1.09
C HIS A 82 -1.02 -13.70 -0.28
N ARG A 83 0.29 -13.59 -0.06
CA ARG A 83 1.08 -14.57 0.69
C ARG A 83 0.70 -14.60 2.18
N ALA A 84 0.48 -13.43 2.79
CA ALA A 84 -0.03 -13.32 4.16
C ALA A 84 -1.43 -13.96 4.30
N GLY A 85 -2.35 -13.63 3.39
CA GLY A 85 -3.71 -14.18 3.37
C GLY A 85 -3.75 -15.69 3.11
N ALA A 86 -2.81 -16.25 2.37
CA ALA A 86 -2.72 -17.69 2.14
C ALA A 86 -2.47 -18.46 3.45
N SER A 87 -1.69 -17.92 4.39
CA SER A 87 -1.46 -18.54 5.70
C SER A 87 -2.71 -18.53 6.59
N LEU A 88 -3.53 -17.49 6.49
CA LEU A 88 -4.80 -17.38 7.21
C LEU A 88 -5.89 -18.30 6.65
N ARG A 89 -5.87 -18.59 5.34
CA ARG A 89 -6.87 -19.42 4.65
C ARG A 89 -6.67 -20.92 4.80
N THR A 90 -5.46 -21.39 5.05
CA THR A 90 -5.19 -22.84 5.26
C THR A 90 -5.93 -23.44 6.45
N ALA A 91 -6.43 -22.59 7.37
CA ALA A 91 -7.28 -23.00 8.49
C ALA A 91 -8.75 -23.25 8.10
N SER A 92 -9.18 -22.88 6.89
CA SER A 92 -10.58 -22.94 6.43
C SER A 92 -10.84 -23.94 5.30
N ALA A 93 -9.94 -24.90 5.06
CA ALA A 93 -10.04 -25.85 3.96
C ALA A 93 -11.26 -26.78 4.08
N GLY A 94 -12.25 -26.57 3.22
CA GLY A 94 -13.46 -27.43 3.14
C GLY A 94 -14.53 -26.96 2.18
N VAL A 95 -14.33 -25.85 1.46
CA VAL A 95 -15.35 -25.30 0.54
C VAL A 95 -15.00 -25.68 -0.89
N THR A 96 -15.93 -26.39 -1.55
CA THR A 96 -15.88 -26.60 -3.01
C THR A 96 -16.11 -25.26 -3.69
N SER A 97 -15.08 -24.69 -4.28
CA SER A 97 -15.14 -23.43 -5.02
C SER A 97 -16.25 -23.48 -6.07
N ARG A 98 -17.31 -22.67 -5.92
CA ARG A 98 -18.26 -22.43 -6.99
C ARG A 98 -17.55 -21.71 -8.14
N ALA A 99 -17.90 -22.11 -9.34
CA ALA A 99 -17.39 -21.49 -10.55
C ALA A 99 -17.80 -20.02 -10.64
N THR A 100 -17.00 -19.21 -11.32
CA THR A 100 -17.41 -17.88 -11.80
C THR A 100 -18.68 -18.02 -12.64
N GLU A 101 -19.67 -17.18 -12.40
CA GLU A 101 -20.89 -17.13 -13.18
C GLU A 101 -20.91 -15.86 -14.04
N ASP A 102 -21.09 -16.00 -15.35
CA ASP A 102 -21.20 -14.87 -16.25
C ASP A 102 -22.63 -14.35 -16.29
N VAL A 103 -22.83 -13.07 -16.06
CA VAL A 103 -24.11 -12.39 -16.26
C VAL A 103 -23.97 -11.39 -17.41
N GLY A 104 -24.32 -11.82 -18.60
CA GLY A 104 -24.03 -11.08 -19.83
C GLY A 104 -22.53 -11.00 -20.08
N GLU A 105 -21.99 -9.80 -20.14
CA GLU A 105 -20.56 -9.52 -20.34
C GLU A 105 -19.85 -9.12 -19.03
N ILE A 106 -20.41 -9.51 -17.88
CA ILE A 106 -19.81 -9.28 -16.55
C ILE A 106 -19.51 -10.63 -15.92
N ALA A 107 -18.24 -10.87 -15.59
CA ALA A 107 -17.83 -12.03 -14.82
C ALA A 107 -18.15 -11.81 -13.34
N VAL A 108 -19.06 -12.58 -12.78
CA VAL A 108 -19.43 -12.51 -11.37
C VAL A 108 -18.62 -13.55 -10.58
N ILE A 109 -17.82 -13.09 -9.64
CA ILE A 109 -17.01 -13.93 -8.76
C ILE A 109 -17.57 -13.89 -7.34
N GLN A 110 -18.06 -15.03 -6.86
CA GLN A 110 -18.49 -15.19 -5.49
C GLN A 110 -17.29 -15.38 -4.57
N ASP A 111 -17.15 -14.56 -3.51
CA ASP A 111 -16.20 -14.84 -2.44
C ASP A 111 -16.69 -16.02 -1.61
N GLU A 112 -15.88 -17.07 -1.52
CA GLU A 112 -16.12 -18.23 -0.65
C GLU A 112 -15.13 -18.25 0.53
N GLY A 113 -14.48 -17.09 0.81
CA GLY A 113 -13.37 -16.94 1.73
C GLY A 113 -12.02 -17.16 1.06
N ASP A 114 -11.99 -17.06 -0.28
CA ASP A 114 -10.81 -17.30 -1.10
C ASP A 114 -10.30 -16.07 -1.85
N VAL A 115 -11.12 -15.02 -2.01
CA VAL A 115 -10.74 -13.78 -2.71
C VAL A 115 -10.80 -12.52 -1.84
N VAL A 116 -11.45 -12.57 -0.68
CA VAL A 116 -11.43 -11.48 0.30
C VAL A 116 -10.59 -11.91 1.50
N THR A 117 -9.55 -11.14 1.82
CA THR A 117 -8.72 -11.33 3.01
C THR A 117 -9.35 -10.56 4.16
N PRO A 118 -9.58 -11.16 5.33
CA PRO A 118 -10.11 -10.46 6.49
C PRO A 118 -9.12 -9.41 6.99
N ALA A 119 -9.62 -8.43 7.76
CA ALA A 119 -8.79 -7.48 8.48
C ALA A 119 -7.78 -8.23 9.38
N ASN A 120 -6.54 -7.74 9.42
CA ASN A 120 -5.49 -8.22 10.30
C ASN A 120 -5.21 -7.15 11.35
N THR A 121 -5.93 -7.20 12.48
CA THR A 121 -5.82 -6.17 13.51
C THR A 121 -4.55 -6.35 14.34
N PHE A 122 -3.93 -5.23 14.78
CA PHE A 122 -2.70 -5.26 15.56
C PHE A 122 -2.88 -6.08 16.86
N ASP A 123 -2.05 -7.10 17.04
CA ASP A 123 -2.13 -8.07 18.15
C ASP A 123 -0.77 -8.35 18.83
N LEU A 124 0.23 -7.48 18.61
CA LEU A 124 1.54 -7.55 19.26
C LEU A 124 1.60 -6.84 20.63
N GLN A 125 0.48 -6.44 21.20
CA GLN A 125 0.46 -5.79 22.52
C GLN A 125 1.11 -6.68 23.58
N LEU A 126 1.82 -6.05 24.52
CA LEU A 126 2.53 -6.73 25.62
C LEU A 126 3.47 -7.83 25.12
N SER A 127 4.12 -7.61 23.98
CA SER A 127 5.05 -8.57 23.39
C SER A 127 6.39 -7.95 23.06
N GLY A 128 7.36 -8.80 22.75
CA GLY A 128 8.65 -8.44 22.21
C GLY A 128 9.05 -9.37 21.08
N LEU A 129 9.74 -8.81 20.10
CA LEU A 129 10.32 -9.53 18.98
C LEU A 129 11.83 -9.37 19.00
N ARG A 130 12.54 -10.41 18.60
CA ARG A 130 13.98 -10.39 18.39
C ARG A 130 14.30 -10.84 16.98
N TYR A 131 14.99 -9.99 16.26
CA TYR A 131 15.55 -10.27 14.94
C TYR A 131 17.04 -10.57 15.10
N THR A 132 17.44 -11.78 14.78
CA THR A 132 18.83 -12.25 14.90
C THR A 132 19.45 -12.29 13.51
N PRO A 133 20.62 -11.65 13.30
CA PRO A 133 21.26 -11.63 11.99
C PRO A 133 21.72 -13.03 11.59
N ARG A 134 21.62 -13.34 10.30
CA ARG A 134 22.02 -14.62 9.70
C ARG A 134 23.41 -14.52 9.07
N THR A 135 24.15 -15.61 9.10
CA THR A 135 25.33 -15.78 8.25
C THR A 135 24.92 -15.75 6.79
N GLY A 136 25.42 -14.79 6.01
CA GLY A 136 25.01 -14.60 4.60
C GLY A 136 23.95 -13.54 4.37
N GLY A 137 23.55 -12.80 5.42
CA GLY A 137 22.60 -11.69 5.36
C GLY A 137 21.18 -12.08 5.75
N GLY A 138 20.38 -11.04 6.05
CA GLY A 138 19.00 -11.19 6.51
C GLY A 138 18.85 -11.50 7.99
N TYR A 139 17.62 -11.80 8.39
CA TYR A 139 17.26 -11.97 9.80
C TYR A 139 16.36 -13.19 10.01
N ASP A 140 16.55 -13.83 11.16
CA ASP A 140 15.58 -14.71 11.75
C ASP A 140 14.80 -13.96 12.82
N VAL A 141 13.49 -14.17 12.92
CA VAL A 141 12.63 -13.54 13.93
C VAL A 141 12.10 -14.57 14.93
N SER A 142 12.08 -14.18 16.19
CA SER A 142 11.50 -14.96 17.29
C SER A 142 10.89 -14.03 18.35
N ARG A 143 10.01 -14.56 19.20
CA ARG A 143 9.52 -13.82 20.35
C ARG A 143 10.59 -13.69 21.43
N THR A 144 10.51 -12.56 22.16
CA THR A 144 11.27 -12.32 23.39
C THR A 144 10.32 -11.70 24.44
N ASP A 145 10.84 -11.38 25.64
CA ASP A 145 10.06 -10.70 26.66
C ASP A 145 9.59 -9.32 26.20
N ALA A 146 8.54 -8.79 26.83
CA ALA A 146 7.93 -7.51 26.52
C ALA A 146 8.56 -6.31 27.24
N SER A 147 9.65 -6.53 27.99
CA SER A 147 10.25 -5.49 28.85
C SER A 147 10.98 -4.46 28.00
N PHE A 148 10.60 -3.21 28.15
CA PHE A 148 11.30 -2.07 27.56
C PHE A 148 12.65 -1.83 28.26
N ARG A 149 13.64 -1.34 27.54
CA ARG A 149 14.86 -0.79 28.17
C ARG A 149 14.48 0.49 28.92
N ALA A 150 14.76 0.50 30.24
CA ALA A 150 14.32 1.57 31.15
C ALA A 150 14.96 2.94 30.86
N ALA A 151 16.22 2.95 30.38
CA ALA A 151 16.92 4.19 30.06
C ALA A 151 16.49 4.68 28.66
N LEU A 152 15.62 5.68 28.60
CA LEU A 152 15.10 6.24 27.37
C LEU A 152 16.13 7.08 26.57
N GLY A 153 17.08 7.73 27.27
CA GLY A 153 18.00 8.69 26.67
C GLY A 153 17.37 10.07 26.49
N ASP A 154 17.83 10.79 25.49
CA ASP A 154 17.41 12.18 25.23
C ASP A 154 16.09 12.22 24.45
N ALA A 155 15.21 13.15 24.84
CA ALA A 155 14.06 13.48 24.04
C ALA A 155 14.49 14.18 22.74
N VAL A 156 13.89 13.78 21.62
CA VAL A 156 14.07 14.43 20.33
C VAL A 156 12.78 15.11 19.89
N THR A 157 12.93 16.31 19.31
CA THR A 157 11.78 17.02 18.74
C THR A 157 11.60 16.56 17.31
N LEU A 158 10.44 16.00 17.02
CA LEU A 158 10.00 15.63 15.68
C LEU A 158 8.63 16.25 15.44
N GLY A 159 8.45 16.81 14.24
CA GLY A 159 7.16 17.15 13.69
C GLY A 159 6.45 15.94 13.13
N ASP A 160 5.37 16.21 12.42
CA ASP A 160 4.71 15.27 11.54
C ASP A 160 5.61 15.06 10.29
N ASP A 161 5.72 13.82 9.78
CA ASP A 161 6.64 13.42 8.68
C ASP A 161 8.07 13.95 8.84
N ASP A 162 8.62 13.82 10.01
CA ASP A 162 9.92 14.38 10.35
C ASP A 162 10.93 13.28 10.72
N SER A 163 12.21 13.64 10.70
CA SER A 163 13.30 12.70 10.88
C SER A 163 14.50 13.36 11.54
N VAL A 164 15.12 12.64 12.48
CA VAL A 164 16.36 13.09 13.13
C VAL A 164 17.45 12.03 13.03
N SER A 165 18.66 12.45 12.64
CA SER A 165 19.80 11.54 12.61
C SER A 165 20.45 11.41 13.98
N ARG A 166 20.97 10.21 14.29
CA ARG A 166 21.77 9.91 15.48
C ARG A 166 22.89 8.93 15.14
N ASN A 167 24.07 9.16 15.71
CA ASN A 167 25.17 8.22 15.59
C ASN A 167 24.85 6.93 16.37
N VAL A 168 25.06 5.80 15.73
CA VAL A 168 25.12 4.49 16.38
C VAL A 168 26.53 4.31 16.91
N PRO A 169 26.73 4.11 18.23
CA PRO A 169 28.07 4.19 18.87
C PRO A 169 28.94 2.95 18.61
N PHE A 170 28.52 2.07 17.74
CA PHE A 170 29.19 0.87 17.26
C PHE A 170 28.88 0.64 15.79
N THR A 171 29.64 -0.21 15.11
CA THR A 171 29.27 -0.65 13.75
C THR A 171 28.11 -1.62 13.85
N PHE A 172 26.93 -1.19 13.41
CA PHE A 172 25.73 -2.02 13.33
C PHE A 172 25.61 -2.62 11.91
N ASN A 173 25.71 -3.93 11.81
CA ASN A 173 25.58 -4.61 10.52
C ASN A 173 24.12 -4.91 10.22
N PHE A 174 23.52 -4.11 9.33
CA PHE A 174 22.13 -4.31 8.89
C PHE A 174 22.10 -4.95 7.50
N TYR A 175 21.56 -6.17 7.39
CA TYR A 175 21.63 -6.99 6.18
C TYR A 175 23.05 -7.10 5.60
N GLY A 176 24.05 -7.26 6.48
CA GLY A 176 25.45 -7.36 6.09
C GLY A 176 26.13 -6.04 5.68
N ARG A 177 25.42 -4.91 5.74
CA ARG A 177 25.95 -3.57 5.45
C ARG A 177 26.23 -2.82 6.76
N PRO A 178 27.44 -2.28 6.97
CA PRO A 178 27.77 -1.54 8.17
C PRO A 178 27.05 -0.20 8.22
N GLN A 179 26.44 0.12 9.36
CA GLN A 179 25.75 1.37 9.65
C GLN A 179 26.34 2.01 10.90
N THR A 180 26.64 3.30 10.84
CA THR A 180 27.10 4.12 11.96
C THR A 180 26.22 5.33 12.22
N LEU A 181 25.21 5.54 11.34
CA LEU A 181 24.21 6.58 11.42
C LEU A 181 22.83 5.98 11.23
N ALA A 182 21.88 6.34 12.09
CA ALA A 182 20.48 5.95 12.00
C ALA A 182 19.61 7.21 11.91
N TRP A 183 18.56 7.16 11.09
CA TRP A 183 17.53 8.17 11.02
C TRP A 183 16.30 7.67 11.77
N VAL A 184 15.98 8.32 12.89
CA VAL A 184 14.76 8.04 13.67
C VAL A 184 13.65 8.91 13.13
N ASN A 185 12.60 8.29 12.62
CA ASN A 185 11.49 8.94 11.92
C ASN A 185 10.26 9.04 12.81
N SER A 186 9.42 10.08 12.62
CA SER A 186 8.16 10.28 13.33
C SER A 186 7.28 9.02 13.28
N ASP A 187 7.22 8.38 12.14
CA ASP A 187 6.34 7.27 11.76
C ASP A 187 6.72 5.90 12.34
N GLY A 188 7.30 5.85 13.54
CA GLY A 188 7.56 4.59 14.25
C GLY A 188 8.56 3.67 13.59
N ASN A 189 9.55 4.24 12.90
CA ASN A 189 10.56 3.47 12.19
C ASN A 189 11.93 4.13 12.20
N ILE A 190 12.94 3.36 11.83
CA ILE A 190 14.34 3.82 11.71
C ILE A 190 14.83 3.44 10.33
N THR A 191 15.41 4.41 9.59
CA THR A 191 16.01 4.19 8.28
C THR A 191 17.52 4.35 8.31
N PHE A 192 18.20 3.74 7.33
CA PHE A 192 19.64 3.84 7.12
C PHE A 192 19.93 4.44 5.75
N GLY A 193 21.01 5.24 5.69
CA GLY A 193 21.44 5.92 4.47
C GLY A 193 20.72 7.24 4.20
N VAL A 194 19.38 7.28 4.26
CA VAL A 194 18.59 8.49 4.02
C VAL A 194 17.48 8.65 5.07
N ARG A 195 17.11 9.90 5.33
CA ARG A 195 15.93 10.25 6.14
C ARG A 195 14.65 9.85 5.42
N ASP A 196 13.59 9.65 6.18
CA ASP A 196 12.25 9.42 5.66
C ASP A 196 11.29 10.48 6.17
N THR A 197 10.92 11.41 5.29
CA THR A 197 10.00 12.52 5.56
C THR A 197 8.89 12.58 4.51
N ALA A 198 8.63 11.45 3.85
CA ALA A 198 7.63 11.39 2.82
C ALA A 198 6.22 11.38 3.44
N ILE A 199 5.36 12.23 2.89
CA ILE A 199 3.95 12.38 3.30
C ILE A 199 3.04 11.27 2.76
N THR A 200 3.59 10.34 1.97
CA THR A 200 2.88 9.24 1.34
C THR A 200 2.57 8.12 2.33
N SER A 201 1.74 7.16 1.95
CA SER A 201 1.32 6.03 2.79
C SER A 201 2.48 5.25 3.40
N ARG A 202 2.21 4.71 4.58
CA ARG A 202 3.10 3.80 5.31
C ARG A 202 2.67 2.38 4.98
N ASP A 203 3.00 1.93 3.78
CA ASP A 203 2.58 0.64 3.21
C ASP A 203 3.76 -0.28 2.88
N ILE A 204 3.44 -1.48 2.41
CA ILE A 204 4.43 -2.48 2.01
C ILE A 204 5.23 -2.01 0.80
N SER A 205 4.64 -1.25 -0.12
CA SER A 205 5.37 -0.69 -1.26
C SER A 205 6.57 0.11 -0.76
N ARG A 206 6.33 1.08 0.14
CA ARG A 206 7.39 1.93 0.72
C ARG A 206 8.37 1.15 1.62
N LEU A 207 7.90 0.06 2.27
CA LEU A 207 8.78 -0.85 3.01
C LEU A 207 9.78 -1.57 2.09
N LEU A 208 9.33 -2.00 0.91
CA LEU A 208 10.12 -2.81 -0.02
C LEU A 208 11.02 -1.96 -0.92
N THR A 209 10.52 -0.85 -1.46
CA THR A 209 11.23 -0.02 -2.46
C THR A 209 12.03 1.12 -1.83
N GLY A 210 11.67 1.55 -0.62
CA GLY A 210 12.33 2.63 0.08
C GLY A 210 13.70 2.29 0.68
N ALA A 211 14.16 3.14 1.59
CA ALA A 211 15.41 2.96 2.31
C ALA A 211 15.43 1.68 3.18
N PRO A 212 16.61 1.09 3.46
CA PRO A 212 16.75 0.04 4.46
C PRO A 212 16.13 0.47 5.78
N ARG A 213 15.26 -0.38 6.38
CA ARG A 213 14.32 0.05 7.42
C ARG A 213 14.13 -0.98 8.53
N VAL A 214 14.07 -0.48 9.77
CA VAL A 214 13.55 -1.17 10.93
C VAL A 214 12.21 -0.51 11.28
N ALA A 215 11.12 -1.15 10.91
CA ALA A 215 9.75 -0.72 11.14
C ALA A 215 9.26 -1.36 12.44
N VAL A 216 9.37 -0.65 13.58
CA VAL A 216 8.83 -1.18 14.84
C VAL A 216 7.31 -1.06 14.86
N PHE A 217 6.79 0.03 14.34
CA PHE A 217 5.39 0.26 14.02
C PHE A 217 5.31 1.34 12.94
N PHE A 218 5.59 0.96 11.71
CA PHE A 218 5.56 1.90 10.59
C PHE A 218 4.10 2.22 10.23
N GLY A 219 3.64 3.33 10.75
CA GLY A 219 2.28 3.86 10.60
C GLY A 219 2.32 5.39 10.63
N ASP A 220 1.21 6.03 10.31
CA ASP A 220 1.10 7.49 10.25
C ASP A 220 1.03 8.09 11.66
N LEU A 221 2.18 8.52 12.19
CA LEU A 221 2.34 9.01 13.56
C LEU A 221 2.79 10.47 13.58
N ASP A 222 2.10 11.28 14.39
CA ASP A 222 2.41 12.69 14.59
C ASP A 222 2.89 13.00 16.03
N PRO A 223 4.21 13.05 16.29
CA PRO A 223 4.75 13.44 17.58
C PRO A 223 4.41 14.88 17.97
N SER A 224 4.13 15.77 17.01
CA SER A 224 3.77 17.18 17.28
C SER A 224 2.36 17.30 17.87
N ALA A 225 1.46 16.37 17.55
CA ALA A 225 0.13 16.30 18.11
C ALA A 225 0.07 15.66 19.50
N GLY A 226 1.14 14.95 19.93
CA GLY A 226 1.25 14.39 21.28
C GLY A 226 2.20 13.20 21.41
N GLY A 227 2.64 12.96 22.61
CA GLY A 227 3.66 11.98 22.93
C GLY A 227 5.09 12.55 22.78
N ARG A 228 6.08 11.68 22.84
CA ARG A 228 7.51 12.06 22.67
C ARG A 228 8.30 10.89 22.12
N VAL A 229 9.31 11.22 21.32
CA VAL A 229 10.32 10.26 20.87
C VAL A 229 11.61 10.47 21.68
N PHE A 230 12.22 9.39 22.12
CA PHE A 230 13.45 9.38 22.88
C PHE A 230 14.51 8.55 22.16
N VAL A 231 15.76 8.96 22.22
CA VAL A 231 16.89 8.21 21.66
C VAL A 231 18.01 8.08 22.67
N ARG A 232 18.44 6.86 22.92
CA ARG A 232 19.62 6.53 23.71
C ARG A 232 20.68 5.92 22.80
N SER A 233 21.82 6.58 22.72
CA SER A 233 22.99 6.11 21.97
C SER A 233 24.09 5.73 22.97
N ALA A 234 24.29 4.43 23.24
CA ALA A 234 25.28 3.93 24.21
C ALA A 234 25.95 2.67 23.68
N ALA A 235 27.15 2.38 24.19
CA ALA A 235 28.00 1.31 23.69
C ALA A 235 27.36 -0.09 23.76
N ASP A 236 26.41 -0.31 24.69
CA ASP A 236 25.69 -1.56 24.85
C ASP A 236 24.50 -1.70 23.90
N ALA A 237 23.87 -0.58 23.52
CA ALA A 237 22.76 -0.55 22.57
C ALA A 237 22.44 0.86 22.09
N PHE A 238 21.96 0.96 20.85
CA PHE A 238 21.22 2.11 20.36
C PHE A 238 19.73 1.83 20.52
N THR A 239 18.98 2.74 21.13
CA THR A 239 17.54 2.54 21.41
C THR A 239 16.75 3.77 21.02
N ALA A 240 15.67 3.58 20.26
CA ALA A 240 14.65 4.61 19.99
C ALA A 240 13.31 4.18 20.58
N THR A 241 12.62 5.11 21.25
CA THR A 241 11.35 4.84 21.94
C THR A 241 10.34 5.92 21.56
N TRP A 242 9.23 5.51 20.98
CA TRP A 242 8.05 6.34 20.74
C TRP A 242 7.10 6.18 21.91
N CYS A 243 7.03 7.20 22.76
CA CYS A 243 6.26 7.19 24.02
C CYS A 243 4.93 7.91 23.84
N GLY A 244 3.84 7.18 23.72
CA GLY A 244 2.49 7.72 23.61
C GLY A 244 2.33 8.66 22.41
N VAL A 245 3.06 8.40 21.32
CA VAL A 245 2.99 9.22 20.10
C VAL A 245 1.63 9.06 19.46
N ARG A 246 1.01 10.16 19.07
CA ARG A 246 -0.33 10.12 18.46
C ARG A 246 -0.28 9.59 17.04
N VAL A 247 -1.30 8.83 16.69
CA VAL A 247 -1.63 8.51 15.31
C VAL A 247 -2.19 9.78 14.65
N PHE A 248 -1.75 10.08 13.44
CA PHE A 248 -2.20 11.26 12.69
C PHE A 248 -3.74 11.34 12.62
N ASP A 249 -4.28 12.54 12.84
CA ASP A 249 -5.73 12.83 12.88
C ASP A 249 -6.56 11.87 13.75
N SER A 250 -5.96 11.31 14.81
CA SER A 250 -6.61 10.35 15.71
C SER A 250 -6.26 10.62 17.18
N PRO A 251 -7.17 10.34 18.13
CA PRO A 251 -6.84 10.39 19.56
C PRO A 251 -5.98 9.21 20.03
N ARG A 252 -5.73 8.22 19.17
CA ARG A 252 -4.99 7.00 19.52
C ARG A 252 -3.51 7.29 19.69
N GLN A 253 -2.84 6.48 20.49
CA GLN A 253 -1.42 6.63 20.82
C GLN A 253 -0.68 5.31 20.70
N VAL A 254 0.57 5.40 20.26
CA VAL A 254 1.50 4.27 20.09
C VAL A 254 2.62 4.40 21.09
N THR A 255 2.94 3.30 21.80
CA THR A 255 4.15 3.19 22.62
C THR A 255 4.92 1.94 22.20
N VAL A 256 6.05 2.17 21.55
CA VAL A 256 6.91 1.12 21.00
C VAL A 256 8.38 1.49 21.14
N GLN A 257 9.25 0.47 21.13
CA GLN A 257 10.69 0.67 21.27
C GLN A 257 11.45 -0.25 20.30
N ALA A 258 12.43 0.27 19.60
CA ALA A 258 13.42 -0.51 18.86
C ALA A 258 14.80 -0.37 19.49
N SER A 259 15.54 -1.47 19.59
CA SER A 259 16.93 -1.48 20.10
C SER A 259 17.83 -2.26 19.16
N PHE A 260 19.02 -1.70 18.87
CA PHE A 260 20.07 -2.33 18.06
C PHE A 260 21.25 -2.68 18.96
N PHE A 261 21.86 -3.83 18.73
CA PHE A 261 22.99 -4.33 19.52
C PHE A 261 24.25 -4.48 18.66
N PRO A 262 25.46 -4.45 19.28
CA PRO A 262 26.72 -4.57 18.55
C PRO A 262 26.87 -5.86 17.72
N ASP A 263 26.18 -6.94 18.11
CA ASP A 263 26.15 -8.23 17.41
C ASP A 263 25.22 -8.25 16.18
N GLY A 264 24.56 -7.12 15.87
CA GLY A 264 23.60 -7.00 14.77
C GLY A 264 22.17 -7.39 15.14
N THR A 265 21.90 -7.84 16.37
CA THR A 265 20.55 -8.15 16.86
C THR A 265 19.69 -6.88 16.93
N ILE A 266 18.39 -7.04 16.63
CA ILE A 266 17.36 -6.01 16.79
C ILE A 266 16.31 -6.54 17.75
N GLU A 267 15.88 -5.72 18.70
CA GLU A 267 14.68 -6.01 19.50
C GLU A 267 13.62 -4.94 19.27
N MET A 268 12.38 -5.38 19.16
CA MET A 268 11.19 -4.52 19.09
C MET A 268 10.28 -4.85 20.27
N LYS A 269 9.77 -3.83 20.95
CA LYS A 269 8.91 -3.98 22.13
C LYS A 269 7.64 -3.17 21.95
N TYR A 270 6.53 -3.73 22.39
CA TYR A 270 5.19 -3.18 22.24
C TYR A 270 4.51 -3.07 23.59
N ALA A 271 4.09 -1.87 23.98
CA ALA A 271 3.32 -1.66 25.21
C ALA A 271 1.88 -2.16 25.07
N GLY A 272 1.24 -2.39 26.20
CA GLY A 272 -0.19 -2.67 26.23
C GLY A 272 -0.99 -1.38 26.04
N ALA A 273 -1.63 -1.25 24.90
CA ALA A 273 -2.57 -0.15 24.66
C ALA A 273 -3.76 -0.68 23.87
N PRO A 274 -4.97 -0.69 24.44
CA PRO A 274 -6.16 -1.17 23.73
C PRO A 274 -6.49 -0.37 22.47
N ALA A 275 -5.91 0.80 22.32
CA ALA A 275 -6.13 1.67 21.16
C ALA A 275 -5.42 1.22 19.87
N LEU A 276 -4.39 0.36 19.95
CA LEU A 276 -3.60 -0.06 18.77
C LEU A 276 -4.33 -1.06 17.87
N THR A 277 -5.32 -1.79 18.37
CA THR A 277 -6.13 -2.73 17.57
C THR A 277 -6.92 -2.06 16.45
N ALA A 278 -6.93 -0.73 16.39
CA ALA A 278 -7.69 0.04 15.44
C ALA A 278 -6.79 1.03 14.66
N VAL A 279 -5.58 0.61 14.30
CA VAL A 279 -4.60 1.41 13.54
C VAL A 279 -3.92 0.52 12.51
N ASP A 280 -3.82 1.00 11.28
CA ASP A 280 -2.99 0.38 10.26
C ASP A 280 -1.51 0.61 10.56
N GLY A 281 -0.67 -0.38 10.29
CA GLY A 281 0.77 -0.27 10.53
C GLY A 281 1.53 -1.54 10.12
N ILE A 282 2.85 -1.45 10.16
CA ILE A 282 3.73 -2.55 9.76
C ILE A 282 4.79 -2.77 10.84
N ALA A 283 4.97 -4.02 11.26
CA ALA A 283 6.10 -4.47 12.09
C ALA A 283 7.04 -5.34 11.25
N ALA A 284 8.20 -4.83 10.87
CA ALA A 284 9.07 -5.50 9.91
C ALA A 284 10.53 -5.02 9.96
N VAL A 285 11.42 -5.79 9.32
CA VAL A 285 12.73 -5.32 8.88
C VAL A 285 12.85 -5.51 7.37
N SER A 286 13.45 -4.54 6.67
CA SER A 286 13.62 -4.57 5.22
C SER A 286 15.01 -4.06 4.82
N PRO A 287 15.72 -4.75 3.88
CA PRO A 287 16.96 -4.22 3.31
C PRO A 287 16.74 -2.99 2.42
N GLY A 288 15.50 -2.63 2.12
CA GLY A 288 15.13 -1.66 1.09
C GLY A 288 15.46 -2.13 -0.32
N SER A 289 14.86 -1.50 -1.32
CA SER A 289 15.08 -1.81 -2.75
C SER A 289 15.12 -3.32 -3.03
N THR A 290 14.09 -4.05 -2.56
CA THR A 290 14.00 -5.50 -2.62
C THR A 290 12.64 -5.96 -3.16
N ASP A 291 12.65 -7.03 -3.95
CA ASP A 291 11.47 -7.79 -4.37
C ASP A 291 11.29 -9.11 -3.60
N THR A 292 12.24 -9.41 -2.70
CA THR A 292 12.22 -10.60 -1.87
C THR A 292 11.68 -10.28 -0.49
N PHE A 293 10.63 -11.02 -0.07
CA PHE A 293 9.97 -10.79 1.21
C PHE A 293 9.26 -12.04 1.74
N LEU A 294 9.05 -12.05 3.06
CA LEU A 294 8.34 -13.09 3.78
C LEU A 294 7.33 -12.44 4.76
N PRO A 295 6.04 -12.37 4.42
CA PRO A 295 5.02 -12.01 5.39
C PRO A 295 4.84 -13.14 6.40
N VAL A 296 4.74 -12.78 7.68
CA VAL A 296 4.56 -13.72 8.79
C VAL A 296 3.57 -13.14 9.79
N ASP A 297 2.77 -14.00 10.39
CA ASP A 297 2.00 -13.66 11.59
C ASP A 297 2.97 -13.69 12.79
N LEU A 298 3.37 -12.52 13.25
CA LEU A 298 4.37 -12.36 14.33
C LEU A 298 3.80 -12.72 15.70
N SER A 299 2.49 -12.62 15.88
CA SER A 299 1.82 -12.92 17.14
C SER A 299 1.75 -14.41 17.43
N THR A 300 1.49 -15.23 16.42
CA THR A 300 1.32 -16.69 16.57
C THR A 300 2.56 -17.47 16.14
N SER A 301 3.17 -17.10 15.03
CA SER A 301 4.24 -17.88 14.41
C SER A 301 5.60 -17.68 15.07
N ALA A 302 5.88 -16.50 15.63
CA ALA A 302 7.17 -16.19 16.26
C ALA A 302 7.39 -16.87 17.64
N THR A 303 6.49 -17.73 18.09
CA THR A 303 6.72 -18.64 19.23
C THR A 303 7.88 -19.61 18.97
N ARG A 304 8.25 -19.80 17.72
CA ARG A 304 9.46 -20.47 17.23
C ARG A 304 10.26 -19.50 16.35
N THR A 305 11.53 -19.77 16.14
CA THR A 305 12.34 -18.99 15.21
C THR A 305 11.87 -19.20 13.78
N ILE A 306 11.59 -18.07 13.08
CA ILE A 306 11.22 -18.05 11.67
C ILE A 306 12.38 -17.50 10.88
N SER A 307 12.78 -18.21 9.83
CA SER A 307 13.90 -17.78 8.97
C SER A 307 13.43 -16.85 7.87
N GLY A 308 13.86 -15.57 7.92
CA GLY A 308 13.47 -14.54 6.97
C GLY A 308 14.27 -14.48 5.68
N GLY A 309 15.39 -15.18 5.59
CA GLY A 309 16.28 -15.04 4.43
C GLY A 309 16.87 -13.64 4.29
N ALA A 310 17.26 -13.26 3.07
CA ALA A 310 17.90 -11.97 2.76
C ALA A 310 16.91 -10.84 2.45
N GLY A 311 15.62 -11.14 2.33
CA GLY A 311 14.57 -10.19 2.02
C GLY A 311 13.93 -9.53 3.25
N ALA A 312 12.89 -8.74 3.00
CA ALA A 312 12.07 -8.18 4.07
C ALA A 312 11.29 -9.28 4.81
N ILE A 313 11.13 -9.13 6.13
CA ILE A 313 10.31 -10.04 6.95
C ILE A 313 9.51 -9.24 7.97
N GLY A 314 8.22 -9.56 8.10
CA GLY A 314 7.35 -8.87 9.04
C GLY A 314 5.87 -9.12 8.83
N GLU A 315 5.06 -8.29 9.46
CA GLU A 315 3.61 -8.34 9.45
C GLU A 315 3.02 -6.98 9.13
N GLN A 316 1.96 -6.97 8.34
CA GLN A 316 1.14 -5.80 8.06
C GLN A 316 -0.19 -5.94 8.80
N PHE A 317 -0.55 -4.90 9.53
CA PHE A 317 -1.84 -4.78 10.23
C PHE A 317 -2.77 -3.88 9.43
N SER A 318 -4.03 -4.30 9.29
CA SER A 318 -5.06 -3.55 8.58
C SER A 318 -6.40 -3.62 9.30
N LEU A 319 -7.12 -2.51 9.29
CA LEU A 319 -8.42 -2.39 9.95
C LEU A 319 -9.58 -2.94 9.11
N ARG A 320 -9.36 -3.17 7.83
CA ARG A 320 -10.39 -3.49 6.85
C ARG A 320 -10.06 -4.78 6.12
N PRO A 321 -11.08 -5.52 5.69
CA PRO A 321 -10.86 -6.58 4.71
C PRO A 321 -10.31 -5.98 3.41
N ASP A 322 -9.59 -6.77 2.65
CA ASP A 322 -9.00 -6.36 1.38
C ASP A 322 -9.23 -7.42 0.31
N LEU A 323 -9.29 -6.99 -0.94
CA LEU A 323 -9.42 -7.89 -2.07
C LEU A 323 -8.07 -8.49 -2.44
N ASP A 324 -7.97 -9.82 -2.39
CA ASP A 324 -6.82 -10.55 -2.88
C ASP A 324 -6.84 -10.63 -4.41
N LEU A 325 -6.22 -9.64 -5.05
CA LEU A 325 -6.20 -9.51 -6.51
C LEU A 325 -5.53 -10.70 -7.21
N VAL A 326 -4.57 -11.36 -6.57
CA VAL A 326 -3.92 -12.56 -7.10
C VAL A 326 -4.88 -13.75 -7.09
N ALA A 327 -5.53 -13.99 -5.95
CA ALA A 327 -6.51 -15.06 -5.83
C ALA A 327 -7.72 -14.83 -6.75
N LEU A 328 -8.17 -13.58 -6.86
CA LEU A 328 -9.23 -13.16 -7.77
C LEU A 328 -8.88 -13.47 -9.22
N SER A 329 -7.71 -13.02 -9.68
CA SER A 329 -7.24 -13.23 -11.04
C SER A 329 -7.11 -14.71 -11.36
N ARG A 330 -6.47 -15.49 -10.49
CA ARG A 330 -6.38 -16.95 -10.63
C ARG A 330 -7.76 -17.63 -10.66
N LYS A 331 -8.75 -17.10 -9.91
CA LYS A 331 -10.12 -17.63 -9.92
C LYS A 331 -10.83 -17.31 -11.24
N PHE A 332 -10.62 -16.11 -11.78
CA PHE A 332 -11.12 -15.68 -13.08
C PHE A 332 -10.57 -16.56 -14.21
N TYR A 333 -9.24 -16.72 -14.31
CA TYR A 333 -8.61 -17.50 -15.39
C TYR A 333 -8.81 -19.01 -15.31
N ARG A 334 -9.40 -19.55 -14.22
CA ARG A 334 -9.85 -20.97 -14.20
C ARG A 334 -11.02 -21.25 -15.12
N THR A 335 -11.81 -20.21 -15.45
CA THR A 335 -13.05 -20.35 -16.25
C THR A 335 -13.04 -19.51 -17.52
N HIS A 336 -12.11 -18.56 -17.65
CA HIS A 336 -11.98 -17.67 -18.81
C HIS A 336 -10.65 -17.90 -19.51
N ALA A 337 -10.65 -17.68 -20.83
CA ALA A 337 -9.43 -17.76 -21.63
C ALA A 337 -8.43 -16.69 -21.22
N ASP A 338 -7.15 -17.03 -21.26
CA ASP A 338 -6.03 -16.13 -21.06
C ASP A 338 -5.83 -15.27 -22.31
N ARG A 339 -6.39 -14.07 -22.30
CA ARG A 339 -6.47 -13.17 -23.47
C ARG A 339 -6.74 -11.71 -23.13
N TYR A 340 -6.86 -11.39 -21.85
CA TYR A 340 -7.20 -10.03 -21.40
C TYR A 340 -5.94 -9.30 -20.95
N ASP A 341 -5.76 -8.10 -21.50
CA ASP A 341 -4.68 -7.20 -21.10
C ASP A 341 -4.91 -6.64 -19.71
N GLN A 342 -6.19 -6.44 -19.32
CA GLN A 342 -6.57 -5.85 -18.03
C GLN A 342 -7.86 -6.44 -17.48
N LEU A 343 -7.93 -6.56 -16.13
CA LEU A 343 -9.17 -6.86 -15.41
C LEU A 343 -9.65 -5.59 -14.69
N VAL A 344 -10.90 -5.17 -14.95
CA VAL A 344 -11.56 -4.03 -14.27
C VAL A 344 -12.51 -4.59 -13.24
N VAL A 345 -12.16 -4.42 -11.96
CA VAL A 345 -12.76 -5.15 -10.84
C VAL A 345 -13.63 -4.21 -10.01
N TRP A 346 -14.88 -4.62 -9.81
CA TRP A 346 -15.87 -3.98 -8.95
C TRP A 346 -16.21 -4.88 -7.76
N THR A 347 -16.61 -4.29 -6.64
CA THR A 347 -17.06 -5.04 -5.47
C THR A 347 -18.48 -4.61 -5.07
N ASP A 348 -19.17 -5.45 -4.31
CA ASP A 348 -20.48 -5.12 -3.73
C ASP A 348 -20.33 -4.47 -2.33
N GLU A 349 -19.15 -4.55 -1.71
CA GLU A 349 -18.79 -3.90 -0.45
C GLU A 349 -17.62 -2.94 -0.65
N VAL A 350 -17.56 -1.91 0.21
CA VAL A 350 -16.44 -0.98 0.26
C VAL A 350 -15.23 -1.68 0.89
N MET A 351 -14.15 -1.81 0.13
CA MET A 351 -12.89 -2.43 0.55
C MET A 351 -11.80 -1.40 0.84
N THR A 352 -11.90 -0.21 0.24
CA THR A 352 -10.92 0.87 0.40
C THR A 352 -11.38 1.91 1.43
N PRO A 353 -10.50 2.78 1.96
CA PRO A 353 -10.88 3.95 2.73
C PRO A 353 -11.90 4.83 1.99
N GLU A 354 -12.64 5.65 2.74
CA GLU A 354 -13.76 6.44 2.21
C GLU A 354 -13.32 7.46 1.13
N ASP A 355 -12.12 7.95 1.21
CA ASP A 355 -11.49 8.91 0.30
C ASP A 355 -10.75 8.28 -0.89
N THR A 356 -10.63 6.95 -0.93
CA THR A 356 -10.05 6.19 -2.05
C THR A 356 -11.15 5.64 -2.93
N PHE A 357 -11.13 5.94 -4.24
CA PHE A 357 -12.14 5.44 -5.18
C PHE A 357 -11.68 4.22 -5.96
N SER A 358 -10.46 4.23 -6.46
CA SER A 358 -9.92 3.20 -7.35
C SER A 358 -8.41 3.20 -7.34
N PHE A 359 -7.81 2.14 -7.89
CA PHE A 359 -6.38 2.07 -8.13
C PHE A 359 -6.05 1.01 -9.19
N GLU A 360 -4.89 1.16 -9.82
CA GLU A 360 -4.34 0.19 -10.77
C GLU A 360 -3.13 -0.53 -10.15
N VAL A 361 -2.93 -1.78 -10.52
CA VAL A 361 -1.72 -2.56 -10.23
C VAL A 361 -1.13 -3.09 -11.52
N THR A 362 0.00 -2.56 -11.95
CA THR A 362 0.75 -3.10 -13.07
C THR A 362 1.34 -4.46 -12.71
N VAL A 363 0.98 -5.48 -13.45
CA VAL A 363 1.39 -6.89 -13.26
C VAL A 363 2.58 -7.24 -14.15
N ALA A 364 2.61 -6.70 -15.35
CA ALA A 364 3.71 -6.88 -16.29
C ALA A 364 3.93 -5.62 -17.12
N ASN A 365 5.18 -5.26 -17.35
CA ASN A 365 5.58 -4.19 -18.26
C ASN A 365 6.71 -4.65 -19.19
N ASP A 366 6.44 -4.69 -20.47
CA ASP A 366 7.40 -4.98 -21.54
C ASP A 366 7.89 -3.73 -22.30
N ILE A 367 7.38 -2.54 -21.89
CA ILE A 367 7.60 -1.27 -22.59
C ILE A 367 8.79 -0.53 -21.95
N ALA A 368 9.70 -0.02 -22.78
CA ALA A 368 10.76 0.91 -22.37
C ALA A 368 10.43 2.34 -22.79
N GLY A 369 11.05 3.33 -22.14
CA GLY A 369 10.93 4.75 -22.50
C GLY A 369 9.65 5.41 -22.00
N ILE A 370 8.97 4.82 -21.00
CA ILE A 370 7.76 5.37 -20.36
C ILE A 370 7.94 5.68 -18.88
N GLY A 371 9.18 5.60 -18.36
CA GLY A 371 9.49 5.84 -16.95
C GLY A 371 9.30 4.62 -16.03
N LEU A 372 8.95 3.47 -16.61
CA LEU A 372 8.79 2.21 -15.89
C LEU A 372 9.85 1.18 -16.28
N ASP A 373 10.34 0.43 -15.31
CA ASP A 373 11.16 -0.75 -15.54
C ASP A 373 10.37 -1.86 -16.23
N ARG A 374 11.07 -2.72 -16.97
CA ARG A 374 10.49 -3.93 -17.53
C ARG A 374 10.47 -5.03 -16.46
N PHE A 375 9.33 -5.67 -16.32
CA PHE A 375 9.13 -6.82 -15.43
C PHE A 375 7.91 -7.62 -15.87
N ASP A 376 7.82 -8.87 -15.40
CA ASP A 376 6.67 -9.73 -15.66
C ASP A 376 6.40 -10.61 -14.43
N ALA A 377 5.24 -10.39 -13.81
CA ALA A 377 4.71 -11.19 -12.72
C ALA A 377 3.35 -11.82 -13.08
N SER A 378 2.93 -11.78 -14.36
CA SER A 378 1.63 -12.26 -14.82
C SER A 378 1.36 -13.72 -14.43
N GLY A 379 2.40 -14.56 -14.42
CA GLY A 379 2.32 -15.96 -13.96
C GLY A 379 1.86 -16.10 -12.51
N GLU A 380 2.18 -15.15 -11.61
CA GLU A 380 1.66 -15.15 -10.24
C GLU A 380 0.14 -14.94 -10.21
N PHE A 381 -0.41 -14.26 -11.20
CA PHE A 381 -1.83 -14.00 -11.36
C PHE A 381 -2.57 -15.07 -12.17
N GLY A 382 -1.88 -16.11 -12.65
CA GLY A 382 -2.44 -17.21 -13.42
C GLY A 382 -2.72 -16.87 -14.88
N SER A 383 -1.98 -15.92 -15.45
CA SER A 383 -2.09 -15.46 -16.83
C SER A 383 -0.70 -15.29 -17.45
N ASN A 384 -0.62 -15.21 -18.77
CA ASN A 384 0.57 -14.79 -19.51
C ASN A 384 0.32 -13.46 -20.23
N ASP A 385 -0.94 -13.07 -20.40
CA ASP A 385 -1.34 -11.89 -21.18
C ASP A 385 -1.69 -10.69 -20.29
N LEU A 386 -1.97 -10.92 -18.98
CA LEU A 386 -2.40 -9.87 -18.06
C LEU A 386 -1.29 -8.85 -17.83
N SER A 387 -1.56 -7.60 -18.19
CA SER A 387 -0.65 -6.47 -17.95
C SER A 387 -0.96 -5.72 -16.67
N SER A 388 -2.25 -5.59 -16.29
CA SER A 388 -2.64 -4.90 -15.05
C SER A 388 -4.03 -5.28 -14.55
N LEU A 389 -4.30 -4.93 -13.28
CA LEU A 389 -5.63 -4.98 -12.67
C LEU A 389 -6.04 -3.58 -12.21
N VAL A 390 -7.28 -3.22 -12.50
CA VAL A 390 -7.92 -1.98 -12.06
C VAL A 390 -8.96 -2.32 -11.01
N GLN A 391 -8.71 -1.96 -9.75
CA GLN A 391 -9.71 -2.11 -8.68
C GLN A 391 -10.52 -0.84 -8.57
N MET A 392 -11.83 -0.93 -8.92
CA MET A 392 -12.78 0.18 -8.87
C MET A 392 -13.49 0.29 -7.52
N ASP A 393 -13.29 -0.67 -6.60
CA ASP A 393 -13.99 -0.78 -5.32
C ASP A 393 -15.52 -0.91 -5.46
N ALA A 394 -16.28 -0.54 -4.43
CA ALA A 394 -17.73 -0.76 -4.40
C ALA A 394 -18.46 0.04 -5.48
N ILE A 395 -19.29 -0.66 -6.27
CA ILE A 395 -20.14 -0.03 -7.31
C ILE A 395 -21.09 1.03 -6.74
N SER A 396 -21.39 0.97 -5.44
CA SER A 396 -22.22 1.95 -4.75
C SER A 396 -21.58 3.34 -4.64
N LYS A 397 -20.25 3.46 -4.73
CA LYS A 397 -19.52 4.73 -4.69
C LYS A 397 -19.73 5.59 -5.94
N PHE A 398 -20.18 5.01 -7.04
CA PHE A 398 -20.28 5.65 -8.34
C PHE A 398 -21.71 6.08 -8.67
N PRO A 399 -21.93 7.15 -9.46
CA PRO A 399 -23.24 7.54 -9.94
C PRO A 399 -23.87 6.48 -10.87
N ASP A 400 -25.20 6.49 -10.99
CA ASP A 400 -25.90 5.59 -11.92
C ASP A 400 -25.67 5.95 -13.39
N ASP A 401 -25.56 7.24 -13.70
CA ASP A 401 -25.11 7.72 -15.01
C ASP A 401 -23.58 7.90 -14.97
N PRO A 402 -22.82 7.09 -15.75
CA PRO A 402 -21.36 7.14 -15.73
C PRO A 402 -20.76 8.46 -16.23
N ALA A 403 -21.54 9.32 -16.87
CA ALA A 403 -21.09 10.64 -17.31
C ALA A 403 -21.28 11.74 -16.25
N THR A 404 -21.97 11.46 -15.16
CA THR A 404 -22.17 12.43 -14.07
C THR A 404 -20.86 12.69 -13.34
N LYS A 405 -20.45 13.96 -13.23
CA LYS A 405 -19.30 14.36 -12.40
C LYS A 405 -19.64 14.17 -10.92
N PHE A 406 -18.73 13.57 -10.16
CA PHE A 406 -18.93 13.27 -8.74
C PHE A 406 -17.67 13.43 -7.89
N LEU A 407 -16.48 13.42 -8.52
CA LEU A 407 -15.20 13.59 -7.86
C LEU A 407 -14.44 14.75 -8.54
N GLY A 408 -14.74 15.98 -8.13
CA GLY A 408 -14.23 17.18 -8.78
C GLY A 408 -14.65 17.25 -10.24
N GLU A 409 -13.68 17.27 -11.15
CA GLU A 409 -13.93 17.26 -12.60
C GLU A 409 -14.20 15.84 -13.15
N ASN A 410 -13.93 14.80 -12.35
CA ASN A 410 -14.04 13.42 -12.77
C ASN A 410 -15.49 12.90 -12.78
N ASN A 411 -15.78 12.03 -13.75
CA ASN A 411 -16.91 11.12 -13.81
C ASN A 411 -16.42 9.67 -13.81
N THR A 412 -17.31 8.67 -13.78
CA THR A 412 -16.93 7.26 -13.73
C THR A 412 -16.02 6.85 -14.90
N LEU A 413 -16.25 7.39 -16.09
CA LEU A 413 -15.47 7.02 -17.29
C LEU A 413 -14.07 7.63 -17.27
N SER A 414 -13.92 8.87 -16.77
CA SER A 414 -12.59 9.46 -16.63
C SER A 414 -11.78 8.78 -15.51
N VAL A 415 -12.43 8.33 -14.43
CA VAL A 415 -11.77 7.53 -13.38
C VAL A 415 -11.29 6.19 -13.95
N ILE A 416 -12.13 5.45 -14.70
CA ILE A 416 -11.66 4.23 -15.38
C ILE A 416 -10.52 4.57 -16.35
N GLY A 417 -10.62 5.67 -17.08
CA GLY A 417 -9.56 6.12 -18.01
C GLY A 417 -8.24 6.39 -17.31
N GLN A 418 -8.28 7.02 -16.14
CA GLN A 418 -7.11 7.25 -15.32
C GLN A 418 -6.48 5.93 -14.89
N GLU A 419 -7.25 5.05 -14.26
CA GLU A 419 -6.74 3.77 -13.75
C GLU A 419 -6.22 2.86 -14.86
N VAL A 420 -6.96 2.72 -15.96
CA VAL A 420 -6.48 1.98 -17.16
C VAL A 420 -5.21 2.62 -17.73
N GLY A 421 -5.11 3.95 -17.66
CA GLY A 421 -3.97 4.71 -18.14
C GLY A 421 -2.67 4.47 -17.39
N HIS A 422 -2.75 4.17 -16.09
CA HIS A 422 -1.57 3.90 -15.24
C HIS A 422 -0.71 2.73 -15.74
N ARG A 423 -1.24 1.85 -16.57
CA ARG A 423 -0.46 0.85 -17.30
C ARG A 423 0.70 1.47 -18.11
N TRP A 424 0.61 2.75 -18.49
CA TRP A 424 1.59 3.48 -19.32
C TRP A 424 2.00 4.84 -18.75
N LEU A 425 1.24 5.41 -17.82
CA LEU A 425 1.20 6.83 -17.43
C LEU A 425 1.09 7.00 -15.90
N ALA A 426 1.45 8.10 -15.33
CA ALA A 426 2.25 9.22 -15.78
C ALA A 426 3.58 9.16 -15.04
N PHE A 427 4.63 8.69 -15.70
CA PHE A 427 5.92 8.42 -15.05
C PHE A 427 7.08 9.08 -15.83
N LEU A 428 6.75 10.03 -16.72
CA LEU A 428 7.74 10.61 -17.61
C LEU A 428 8.49 11.75 -16.94
N HIS A 429 9.80 11.64 -16.93
CA HIS A 429 10.74 12.71 -16.62
C HIS A 429 11.26 13.34 -17.90
N PHE A 430 11.89 14.50 -17.79
CA PHE A 430 12.45 15.21 -18.94
C PHE A 430 13.72 15.98 -18.58
N SER A 431 14.51 16.34 -19.59
CA SER A 431 15.66 17.24 -19.46
C SER A 431 15.14 18.68 -19.40
N ASP A 432 15.29 19.36 -18.26
CA ASP A 432 14.85 20.73 -18.07
C ASP A 432 15.75 21.73 -18.81
N HIS A 433 15.42 23.03 -18.69
CA HIS A 433 16.21 24.12 -19.31
C HIS A 433 17.65 24.22 -18.79
N ASN A 434 17.99 23.59 -17.67
CA ASN A 434 19.34 23.45 -17.12
C ASN A 434 20.01 22.11 -17.50
N ARG A 435 19.37 21.31 -18.35
CA ARG A 435 19.80 19.95 -18.74
C ARG A 435 19.89 18.99 -17.55
N GLN A 436 18.98 19.16 -16.60
CA GLN A 436 18.85 18.28 -15.44
C GLN A 436 17.60 17.42 -15.59
N ASN A 437 17.66 16.20 -15.02
CA ASN A 437 16.48 15.36 -14.89
C ASN A 437 15.42 16.06 -14.03
N SER A 438 14.21 16.23 -14.54
CA SER A 438 13.13 16.96 -13.89
C SER A 438 11.85 16.14 -13.84
N GLU A 439 11.17 16.22 -12.71
CA GLU A 439 9.85 15.65 -12.43
C GLU A 439 8.73 16.70 -12.51
N ALA A 440 9.00 17.92 -12.99
CA ALA A 440 8.06 19.03 -12.94
C ALA A 440 6.77 18.81 -13.75
N LEU A 441 6.70 17.78 -14.60
CA LEU A 441 5.46 17.34 -15.25
C LEU A 441 4.56 16.52 -14.33
N LEU A 442 5.10 15.97 -13.24
CA LEU A 442 4.41 15.06 -12.36
C LEU A 442 3.79 15.81 -11.17
N GLY A 443 2.64 15.35 -10.74
CA GLY A 443 1.84 15.86 -9.63
C GLY A 443 1.70 14.82 -8.52
N ARG A 444 0.46 14.53 -8.15
CA ARG A 444 0.12 13.64 -7.04
C ARG A 444 0.78 12.27 -7.22
N ASP A 445 1.44 11.82 -6.16
CA ASP A 445 2.11 10.51 -6.07
C ASP A 445 3.20 10.24 -7.13
N LEU A 446 3.63 11.29 -7.87
CA LEU A 446 4.53 11.18 -9.03
C LEU A 446 4.02 10.21 -10.13
N ALA A 447 2.72 10.01 -10.17
CA ALA A 447 2.01 9.13 -11.09
C ALA A 447 0.82 9.80 -11.80
N HIS A 448 0.66 11.10 -11.60
CA HIS A 448 -0.36 11.92 -12.23
C HIS A 448 0.29 13.14 -12.84
N TRP A 449 -0.39 13.84 -13.76
CA TRP A 449 0.14 15.08 -14.29
C TRP A 449 0.03 16.22 -13.28
N SER A 450 1.05 17.06 -13.24
CA SER A 450 1.10 18.26 -12.42
C SER A 450 -0.04 19.22 -12.78
N PHE A 451 -0.65 19.84 -11.76
CA PHE A 451 -1.64 20.90 -11.95
C PHE A 451 -1.14 22.02 -12.88
N PHE A 452 0.18 22.26 -12.91
CA PHE A 452 0.85 23.31 -13.67
C PHE A 452 1.39 22.85 -15.03
N PHE A 453 1.19 21.61 -15.40
CA PHE A 453 1.54 21.10 -16.73
C PHE A 453 0.33 21.17 -17.67
N ASN A 454 0.50 21.80 -18.84
CA ASN A 454 -0.54 21.77 -19.86
C ASN A 454 -0.58 20.41 -20.56
N SER A 455 -1.27 19.48 -19.96
CA SER A 455 -1.45 18.10 -20.43
C SER A 455 -2.63 17.95 -21.39
N ASP A 456 -3.19 19.05 -21.94
CA ASP A 456 -4.36 19.06 -22.83
C ASP A 456 -5.59 18.32 -22.25
N ALA A 457 -5.88 18.57 -20.98
CA ALA A 457 -6.97 17.93 -20.22
C ALA A 457 -6.89 16.39 -20.17
N SER A 458 -5.69 15.87 -19.96
CA SER A 458 -5.46 14.43 -19.81
C SER A 458 -6.31 13.83 -18.68
N VAL A 459 -6.84 12.62 -18.89
CA VAL A 459 -7.54 11.84 -17.85
C VAL A 459 -6.63 11.46 -16.68
N MET A 460 -5.29 11.58 -16.85
CA MET A 460 -4.29 11.37 -15.79
C MET A 460 -4.20 12.56 -14.83
N GLU A 461 -5.33 13.09 -14.39
CA GLU A 461 -5.47 14.29 -13.55
C GLU A 461 -4.89 15.56 -14.17
N GLY A 462 -5.00 15.70 -15.49
CA GLY A 462 -4.42 16.82 -16.21
C GLY A 462 -5.38 17.97 -16.51
N ASN A 463 -4.81 19.19 -16.59
CA ASN A 463 -5.48 20.40 -17.00
C ASN A 463 -5.11 20.76 -18.45
N ARG A 464 -6.04 21.40 -19.17
CA ARG A 464 -5.70 22.28 -20.31
C ARG A 464 -5.46 23.68 -19.78
N ILE A 465 -4.28 24.22 -20.05
CA ILE A 465 -3.88 25.55 -19.60
C ILE A 465 -3.76 26.47 -20.81
N GLU A 466 -4.52 27.56 -20.79
CA GLU A 466 -4.43 28.66 -21.75
C GLU A 466 -3.41 29.69 -21.28
N ASP A 467 -2.48 30.08 -22.15
CA ASP A 467 -1.56 31.19 -21.93
C ASP A 467 -2.24 32.50 -22.39
N LEU A 468 -2.59 33.35 -21.44
CA LEU A 468 -3.25 34.64 -21.68
C LEU A 468 -2.26 35.75 -22.02
N GLY A 469 -0.95 35.44 -22.03
CA GLY A 469 0.12 36.41 -22.21
C GLY A 469 0.51 37.12 -20.92
N GLY A 470 1.67 37.79 -20.94
CA GLY A 470 2.17 38.54 -19.78
C GLY A 470 2.46 37.67 -18.54
N GLY A 471 2.69 36.38 -18.69
CA GLY A 471 2.91 35.45 -17.60
C GLY A 471 1.64 35.08 -16.82
N THR A 472 0.47 35.24 -17.45
CA THR A 472 -0.84 34.87 -16.87
C THR A 472 -1.41 33.66 -17.58
N PHE A 473 -1.93 32.70 -16.81
CA PHE A 473 -2.44 31.42 -17.28
C PHE A 473 -3.82 31.13 -16.71
N ARG A 474 -4.60 30.31 -17.40
CA ARG A 474 -5.92 29.89 -16.96
C ARG A 474 -6.19 28.42 -17.33
N THR A 475 -6.69 27.63 -16.39
CA THR A 475 -7.19 26.28 -16.67
C THR A 475 -8.56 26.36 -17.35
N THR A 476 -8.72 25.69 -18.51
CA THR A 476 -9.94 25.79 -19.35
C THR A 476 -10.68 24.49 -19.53
N ALA A 477 -10.01 23.34 -19.35
CA ALA A 477 -10.59 22.00 -19.39
C ALA A 477 -9.77 21.06 -18.51
N ALA A 478 -10.35 19.90 -18.14
CA ALA A 478 -9.70 18.89 -17.31
C ALA A 478 -10.29 17.50 -17.57
N VAL A 479 -9.47 16.47 -17.51
CA VAL A 479 -9.79 15.03 -17.51
C VAL A 479 -10.75 14.57 -18.63
N GLU A 480 -10.53 15.04 -19.85
CA GLU A 480 -11.40 14.77 -21.00
C GLU A 480 -10.87 13.68 -21.95
N ARG A 481 -9.56 13.50 -22.02
CA ARG A 481 -8.91 12.69 -23.08
C ARG A 481 -7.53 12.22 -22.67
N TYR A 482 -6.91 11.36 -23.47
CA TYR A 482 -5.46 11.15 -23.44
C TYR A 482 -4.79 12.16 -24.38
N SER A 483 -3.87 12.95 -23.86
CA SER A 483 -3.09 13.91 -24.65
C SER A 483 -2.21 13.21 -25.69
N LEU A 484 -1.59 13.97 -26.61
CA LEU A 484 -0.65 13.37 -27.56
C LEU A 484 0.63 12.84 -26.86
N LEU A 485 1.02 13.39 -25.71
CA LEU A 485 2.09 12.82 -24.89
C LEU A 485 1.65 11.49 -24.27
N ASP A 486 0.43 11.41 -23.74
CA ASP A 486 -0.14 10.16 -23.23
C ASP A 486 -0.19 9.11 -24.32
N GLN A 487 -0.70 9.48 -25.49
CA GLN A 487 -0.81 8.59 -26.65
C GLN A 487 0.56 8.13 -27.19
N TYR A 488 1.62 8.95 -27.03
CA TYR A 488 2.99 8.52 -27.30
C TYR A 488 3.43 7.43 -26.31
N ALA A 489 3.24 7.63 -25.01
CA ALA A 489 3.56 6.62 -24.00
C ALA A 489 2.73 5.33 -24.18
N MET A 490 1.48 5.44 -24.62
CA MET A 490 0.61 4.31 -24.99
C MET A 490 1.05 3.63 -26.31
N GLY A 491 1.96 4.25 -27.09
CA GLY A 491 2.39 3.75 -28.39
C GLY A 491 1.39 4.01 -29.53
N LEU A 492 0.53 4.99 -29.42
CA LEU A 492 -0.51 5.30 -30.39
C LEU A 492 -0.09 6.35 -31.42
N VAL A 493 0.91 7.17 -31.09
CA VAL A 493 1.47 8.19 -31.98
C VAL A 493 3.00 8.10 -31.99
N ARG A 494 3.62 8.65 -33.04
CA ARG A 494 5.08 8.77 -33.12
C ARG A 494 5.55 9.96 -32.27
N ASP A 495 6.81 9.97 -31.92
CA ASP A 495 7.47 11.10 -31.26
C ASP A 495 7.30 12.41 -32.03
N ILE A 496 7.51 12.38 -33.35
CA ILE A 496 7.38 13.56 -34.23
C ILE A 496 5.95 14.13 -34.31
N ASP A 497 4.95 13.38 -33.91
CA ASP A 497 3.54 13.81 -33.89
C ASP A 497 3.14 14.48 -32.54
N VAL A 498 4.03 14.46 -31.51
CA VAL A 498 3.82 15.15 -30.26
C VAL A 498 4.22 16.63 -30.41
N PRO A 499 3.29 17.59 -30.23
CA PRO A 499 3.60 19.01 -30.39
C PRO A 499 4.50 19.50 -29.23
N SER A 500 5.00 20.73 -29.37
CA SER A 500 5.61 21.45 -28.24
C SER A 500 4.61 21.53 -27.09
N MET A 501 5.08 21.22 -25.89
CA MET A 501 4.32 21.25 -24.64
C MET A 501 4.86 22.37 -23.76
N PHE A 502 4.16 22.71 -22.67
CA PHE A 502 4.69 23.62 -21.68
C PHE A 502 4.18 23.30 -20.26
N TYR A 503 4.97 23.71 -19.28
CA TYR A 503 4.56 23.79 -17.87
C TYR A 503 4.81 25.20 -17.34
N VAL A 504 4.18 25.54 -16.21
CA VAL A 504 4.35 26.83 -15.58
C VAL A 504 5.19 26.71 -14.31
N GLU A 505 6.37 27.31 -14.37
CA GLU A 505 7.33 27.34 -13.25
C GLU A 505 7.05 28.51 -12.32
N SER A 506 7.31 28.32 -11.02
CA SER A 506 7.14 29.32 -9.96
C SER A 506 5.74 29.97 -9.97
N PRO A 507 4.66 29.20 -9.92
CA PRO A 507 3.31 29.71 -9.99
C PRO A 507 2.97 30.60 -8.77
N THR A 508 2.22 31.67 -9.00
CA THR A 508 1.76 32.63 -7.97
C THR A 508 0.31 33.04 -8.22
N GLY A 509 -0.32 33.68 -7.24
CA GLY A 509 -1.72 34.12 -7.36
C GLY A 509 -2.73 32.97 -7.36
N LEU A 510 -2.34 31.84 -6.80
CA LEU A 510 -3.16 30.63 -6.72
C LEU A 510 -4.22 30.71 -5.61
N PRO A 511 -5.36 30.05 -5.75
CA PRO A 511 -6.24 29.76 -4.63
C PRO A 511 -5.48 29.03 -3.51
N ALA A 512 -5.94 29.23 -2.26
CA ALA A 512 -5.35 28.55 -1.11
C ALA A 512 -5.28 27.02 -1.34
N ASN A 513 -4.21 26.40 -0.88
CA ASN A 513 -3.96 24.95 -0.97
C ASN A 513 -3.92 24.40 -2.42
N THR A 514 -3.47 25.21 -3.40
CA THR A 514 -3.24 24.75 -4.76
C THR A 514 -1.74 24.55 -4.99
N ALA A 515 -1.32 23.35 -5.31
CA ALA A 515 0.06 22.94 -5.56
C ALA A 515 0.14 22.03 -6.79
N ALA A 516 1.32 21.54 -7.13
CA ALA A 516 1.54 20.66 -8.28
C ALA A 516 0.73 19.35 -8.19
N ASP A 517 0.53 18.84 -6.98
CA ASP A 517 -0.20 17.63 -6.64
C ASP A 517 -1.72 17.82 -6.45
N SER A 518 -2.22 19.02 -6.69
CA SER A 518 -3.65 19.30 -6.57
C SER A 518 -4.44 18.65 -7.68
N ALA A 519 -5.65 18.15 -7.35
CA ALA A 519 -6.60 17.65 -8.33
C ALA A 519 -6.91 18.71 -9.41
N PRO A 520 -7.12 18.30 -10.66
CA PRO A 520 -7.41 19.21 -11.77
C PRO A 520 -8.69 20.02 -11.51
N ARG A 521 -8.69 21.27 -11.95
CA ARG A 521 -9.81 22.19 -11.73
C ARG A 521 -9.89 23.23 -12.83
N VAL A 522 -11.07 23.39 -13.41
CA VAL A 522 -11.35 24.37 -14.46
C VAL A 522 -11.59 25.78 -13.87
N GLY A 523 -11.16 26.82 -14.58
CA GLY A 523 -11.43 28.22 -14.25
C GLY A 523 -10.44 28.87 -13.29
N VAL A 524 -9.34 28.20 -12.95
CA VAL A 524 -8.28 28.77 -12.09
C VAL A 524 -7.37 29.65 -12.93
N THR A 525 -7.22 30.93 -12.50
CA THR A 525 -6.26 31.87 -13.09
C THR A 525 -5.08 32.05 -12.14
N PHE A 526 -3.87 32.05 -12.68
CA PHE A 526 -2.63 32.19 -11.91
C PHE A 526 -1.52 32.80 -12.78
N SER A 527 -0.43 33.20 -12.18
CA SER A 527 0.73 33.76 -12.85
C SER A 527 1.95 32.86 -12.66
N GLY A 528 2.93 32.95 -13.57
CA GLY A 528 4.17 32.18 -13.46
C GLY A 528 5.05 32.34 -14.70
N THR A 529 6.07 31.51 -14.80
CA THR A 529 7.00 31.49 -15.95
C THR A 529 6.69 30.29 -16.84
N ARG A 530 6.33 30.55 -18.10
CA ARG A 530 6.16 29.50 -19.09
C ARG A 530 7.50 28.85 -19.43
N ARG A 531 7.53 27.51 -19.41
CA ARG A 531 8.65 26.68 -19.85
C ARG A 531 8.16 25.73 -20.93
N ASP A 532 8.63 25.94 -22.14
CA ASP A 532 8.35 25.05 -23.27
C ASP A 532 9.30 23.86 -23.23
N LEU A 533 8.80 22.68 -23.65
CA LEU A 533 9.58 21.45 -23.82
C LEU A 533 9.08 20.69 -25.06
N LEU A 534 9.99 19.90 -25.60
CA LEU A 534 9.73 19.02 -26.74
C LEU A 534 9.76 17.55 -26.29
N ILE A 535 9.21 16.67 -27.09
CA ILE A 535 9.30 15.22 -26.84
C ILE A 535 10.76 14.73 -26.74
N ASN A 536 11.68 15.40 -27.44
CA ASN A 536 13.11 15.06 -27.35
C ASN A 536 13.70 15.29 -25.98
N ASP A 537 13.18 16.23 -25.19
CA ASP A 537 13.63 16.47 -23.82
C ASP A 537 13.20 15.31 -22.90
N VAL A 538 12.05 14.68 -23.16
CA VAL A 538 11.61 13.44 -22.51
C VAL A 538 12.47 12.26 -22.96
N ILE A 539 12.69 12.10 -24.26
CA ILE A 539 13.48 11.00 -24.82
C ILE A 539 14.93 11.04 -24.33
N GLU A 540 15.49 12.22 -24.12
CA GLU A 540 16.85 12.38 -23.59
C GLU A 540 17.03 11.71 -22.22
N ILE A 541 16.02 11.77 -21.37
CA ILE A 541 16.05 11.19 -20.02
C ILE A 541 15.55 9.74 -20.00
N MET A 542 14.42 9.48 -20.66
CA MET A 542 13.71 8.20 -20.59
C MET A 542 14.16 7.18 -21.65
N GLY A 543 14.83 7.65 -22.70
CA GLY A 543 15.00 6.88 -23.93
C GLY A 543 13.75 6.91 -24.81
N ALA A 544 13.89 6.50 -26.06
CA ALA A 544 12.76 6.37 -26.97
C ALA A 544 11.86 5.20 -26.55
N ARG A 545 10.54 5.39 -26.69
CA ARG A 545 9.58 4.34 -26.40
C ARG A 545 9.78 3.11 -27.30
N GLN A 546 9.82 1.94 -26.69
CA GLN A 546 9.88 0.63 -27.35
C GLN A 546 8.84 -0.33 -26.75
N PRO A 547 8.05 -1.07 -27.57
CA PRO A 547 8.02 -1.06 -29.05
C PRO A 547 7.53 0.28 -29.61
N SER A 548 7.86 0.56 -30.87
CA SER A 548 7.45 1.79 -31.57
C SER A 548 5.93 1.85 -31.77
N SER A 549 5.41 3.01 -32.14
CA SER A 549 3.97 3.14 -32.44
C SER A 549 3.51 2.28 -33.62
N ALA A 550 4.42 1.89 -34.52
CA ALA A 550 4.10 1.00 -35.64
C ALA A 550 3.88 -0.46 -35.15
N ASP A 551 4.55 -0.85 -34.09
CA ASP A 551 4.57 -2.22 -33.56
C ASP A 551 3.69 -2.39 -32.33
N SER A 552 3.06 -1.31 -31.84
CA SER A 552 2.23 -1.32 -30.64
C SER A 552 0.79 -1.76 -30.93
N PRO A 553 0.11 -2.44 -30.02
CA PRO A 553 -1.28 -2.87 -30.19
C PRO A 553 -2.24 -1.69 -30.33
N ARG A 554 -3.36 -1.93 -31.02
CA ARG A 554 -4.46 -0.98 -31.24
C ARG A 554 -5.77 -1.48 -30.64
N VAL A 555 -5.77 -2.65 -30.07
CA VAL A 555 -6.92 -3.28 -29.42
C VAL A 555 -6.45 -3.74 -28.05
N PHE A 556 -7.13 -3.26 -27.02
CA PHE A 556 -6.91 -3.66 -25.64
C PHE A 556 -8.12 -4.43 -25.14
N ARG A 557 -7.89 -5.65 -24.66
CA ARG A 557 -8.96 -6.53 -24.16
C ARG A 557 -9.08 -6.39 -22.66
N GLN A 558 -10.28 -6.08 -22.19
CA GLN A 558 -10.56 -5.85 -20.79
C GLN A 558 -11.75 -6.69 -20.35
N ALA A 559 -11.63 -7.42 -19.24
CA ALA A 559 -12.76 -8.08 -18.63
C ALA A 559 -13.29 -7.25 -17.45
N PHE A 560 -14.61 -7.09 -17.38
CA PHE A 560 -15.28 -6.46 -16.25
C PHE A 560 -15.70 -7.55 -15.26
N VAL A 561 -15.18 -7.46 -14.05
CA VAL A 561 -15.36 -8.45 -12.99
C VAL A 561 -16.14 -7.82 -11.85
N PHE A 562 -17.13 -8.54 -11.31
CA PHE A 562 -17.89 -8.13 -10.14
C PHE A 562 -17.72 -9.15 -9.02
N VAL A 563 -17.06 -8.75 -7.93
CA VAL A 563 -16.86 -9.58 -6.74
C VAL A 563 -18.00 -9.37 -5.77
N VAL A 564 -18.59 -10.47 -5.33
CA VAL A 564 -19.73 -10.50 -4.41
C VAL A 564 -19.29 -11.16 -3.11
N GLY A 565 -19.52 -10.50 -1.99
CA GLY A 565 -19.13 -10.95 -0.67
C GLY A 565 -19.75 -12.28 -0.27
N ARG A 566 -19.11 -12.94 0.68
CA ARG A 566 -19.46 -14.30 1.12
C ARG A 566 -20.94 -14.40 1.57
N GLY A 567 -21.63 -15.40 1.02
CA GLY A 567 -23.04 -15.69 1.36
C GLY A 567 -24.04 -14.73 0.74
N ARG A 568 -23.60 -13.80 -0.11
CA ARG A 568 -24.47 -12.86 -0.84
C ARG A 568 -24.64 -13.29 -2.28
N THR A 569 -25.58 -12.69 -2.98
CA THR A 569 -25.81 -12.89 -4.41
C THR A 569 -25.65 -11.56 -5.14
N ALA A 570 -25.17 -11.60 -6.38
CA ALA A 570 -25.06 -10.42 -7.22
C ALA A 570 -26.42 -9.74 -7.39
N ALA A 571 -26.53 -8.51 -6.91
CA ALA A 571 -27.76 -7.73 -7.08
C ALA A 571 -27.94 -7.39 -8.58
N PRO A 572 -29.07 -7.72 -9.21
CA PRO A 572 -29.29 -7.45 -10.63
C PRO A 572 -29.11 -5.98 -11.02
N ALA A 573 -29.45 -5.07 -10.12
CA ALA A 573 -29.26 -3.63 -10.34
C ALA A 573 -27.77 -3.24 -10.38
N ALA A 574 -26.92 -3.85 -9.54
CA ALA A 574 -25.48 -3.63 -9.54
C ALA A 574 -24.84 -4.14 -10.84
N VAL A 575 -25.18 -5.36 -11.26
CA VAL A 575 -24.70 -5.94 -12.52
C VAL A 575 -25.13 -5.08 -13.71
N ALA A 576 -26.39 -4.64 -13.75
CA ALA A 576 -26.91 -3.78 -14.82
C ALA A 576 -26.21 -2.41 -14.84
N LYS A 577 -25.81 -1.88 -13.67
CA LYS A 577 -25.05 -0.63 -13.56
C LYS A 577 -23.62 -0.82 -14.11
N ILE A 578 -22.94 -1.89 -13.75
CA ILE A 578 -21.60 -2.21 -14.27
C ILE A 578 -21.65 -2.40 -15.79
N ASP A 579 -22.64 -3.12 -16.32
CA ASP A 579 -22.79 -3.31 -17.77
C ASP A 579 -23.07 -1.98 -18.50
N ARG A 580 -23.84 -1.07 -17.91
CA ARG A 580 -24.06 0.28 -18.46
C ARG A 580 -22.75 1.07 -18.51
N ILE A 581 -21.93 1.01 -17.45
CA ILE A 581 -20.61 1.64 -17.39
C ILE A 581 -19.70 1.04 -18.47
N ARG A 582 -19.62 -0.30 -18.56
CA ARG A 582 -18.85 -1.03 -19.56
C ARG A 582 -19.18 -0.59 -20.99
N ARG A 583 -20.48 -0.53 -21.33
CA ARG A 583 -20.94 -0.09 -22.66
C ARG A 583 -20.63 1.37 -22.94
N ALA A 584 -20.60 2.23 -21.94
CA ALA A 584 -20.24 3.63 -22.10
C ALA A 584 -18.70 3.83 -22.21
N TRP A 585 -17.92 2.90 -21.62
CA TRP A 585 -16.46 2.94 -21.61
C TRP A 585 -15.83 2.78 -23.01
N GLU A 586 -16.28 1.80 -23.80
CA GLU A 586 -15.73 1.57 -25.15
C GLU A 586 -15.74 2.83 -26.04
N PRO A 587 -16.88 3.52 -26.21
CA PRO A 587 -16.91 4.75 -27.00
C PRO A 587 -16.23 5.93 -26.33
N PHE A 588 -16.14 5.97 -24.99
CA PHE A 588 -15.34 7.00 -24.30
C PHE A 588 -13.86 6.83 -24.61
N PHE A 589 -13.31 5.63 -24.43
CA PHE A 589 -11.90 5.34 -24.72
C PHE A 589 -11.55 5.66 -26.17
N LEU A 590 -12.38 5.19 -27.11
CA LEU A 590 -12.17 5.43 -28.54
C LEU A 590 -12.04 6.93 -28.85
N ARG A 591 -12.92 7.77 -28.30
CA ARG A 591 -12.84 9.24 -28.44
C ARG A 591 -11.63 9.81 -27.72
N ALA A 592 -11.34 9.35 -26.51
CA ALA A 592 -10.26 9.85 -25.68
C ALA A 592 -8.87 9.65 -26.30
N VAL A 593 -8.72 8.64 -27.17
CA VAL A 593 -7.48 8.39 -27.95
C VAL A 593 -7.60 8.80 -29.42
N ASP A 594 -8.49 9.73 -29.77
CA ASP A 594 -8.69 10.25 -31.14
C ASP A 594 -8.94 9.15 -32.20
N ASN A 595 -9.65 8.09 -31.83
CA ASN A 595 -9.93 6.90 -32.65
C ASN A 595 -8.68 6.11 -33.11
N ARG A 596 -7.55 6.24 -32.41
CA ARG A 596 -6.29 5.53 -32.77
C ARG A 596 -6.21 4.12 -32.20
N ALA A 597 -7.01 3.80 -31.19
CA ALA A 597 -7.13 2.48 -30.58
C ALA A 597 -8.54 2.27 -30.03
N ARG A 598 -8.86 1.03 -29.68
CA ARG A 598 -10.13 0.69 -29.04
C ARG A 598 -9.92 -0.29 -27.89
N VAL A 599 -10.86 -0.32 -26.95
CA VAL A 599 -11.00 -1.39 -25.97
C VAL A 599 -12.08 -2.36 -26.44
N GLU A 600 -11.90 -3.64 -26.12
CA GLU A 600 -12.88 -4.70 -26.30
C GLU A 600 -13.21 -5.28 -24.93
N THR A 601 -14.47 -5.20 -24.51
CA THR A 601 -14.89 -5.57 -23.14
C THR A 601 -15.81 -6.80 -23.10
N ARG A 602 -15.81 -7.63 -24.14
CA ARG A 602 -16.60 -8.86 -24.20
C ARG A 602 -15.91 -10.00 -23.49
N LEU A 603 -16.64 -10.75 -22.66
CA LEU A 603 -16.11 -11.94 -21.98
C LEU A 603 -15.85 -13.09 -22.95
N ASN A 604 -16.72 -13.28 -23.94
CA ASN A 604 -16.60 -14.30 -24.96
C ASN A 604 -16.76 -13.66 -26.34
N PRO A 605 -15.77 -12.88 -26.83
CA PRO A 605 -15.80 -12.44 -28.20
C PRO A 605 -15.76 -13.69 -29.07
N GLY A 606 -16.74 -13.84 -29.96
CA GLY A 606 -16.85 -15.01 -30.84
C GLY A 606 -15.51 -15.37 -31.48
N THR A 607 -15.20 -16.63 -31.51
CA THR A 607 -14.02 -17.25 -32.12
C THR A 607 -13.88 -16.84 -33.57
#